data_a9e50129f5a093619f2856d8e5fa823f
#
_entry.id   a9e50129f5a093619f2856d8e5fa823f
#
_cell.length_a   1.000
_cell.length_b   1.000
_cell.length_c   1.000
_cell.angle_alpha   90.00
_cell.angle_beta   90.00
_cell.angle_gamma   90.00
#
_symmetry.space_group_name_H-M   'P 1'
#
loop_
_entity.id
_entity.type
_entity.pdbx_description
1 polymer ?
#
loop_
_entity_poly.entity_id
_entity_poly.type
_entity_poly.pdbx_seq_one_letter_code
_entity_poly.pdbx_strand_id
1 'polypeptide(L)'
;MTKKTHAFQAEVAQLLHLVTHSLYSNPEIFVRELVSNASDACDKLRFEALNNDALYENQPNLEVRLSFDTEAKTLTIADNGIGMTAQEAIDNLGTIAKSGTKDFMSKLSGDQKSDAQLIGQFGVGFYSGFIVADKITVETRRAGAPASEGVRWISGGTGDFEVEAIERATRGTSIILHLREDALQYANTWKLKEIVGKYSDHISLPILMEKEEWKDGELIGKDESEGRKPGGMVKTGEWEAINKATALWTRPKKDVTDDQYKDFYKQISKDFAEPLTWTHNRVEGSTEYTQLLYIPSQAPHDLWNRDKKAGIKLYVKRVFIMDDAEALMPSYLRFVKGVVDSADLPLNVSRELLQESRDVKAIREGCTKRVLSMLEDLAKHNEAPAASEDGVTDVVSEEDKAK
;
A
#
# COMPACT_ATOMS: atom_id res chain seq x y z
N MET A 1 48.76 24.33 -13.03
CA MET A 1 48.12 23.01 -12.79
C MET A 1 46.94 22.86 -13.73
N THR A 2 46.93 21.87 -14.59
CA THR A 2 45.80 21.56 -15.48
C THR A 2 44.68 20.95 -14.68
N LYS A 3 43.45 21.51 -14.74
CA LYS A 3 42.25 21.01 -14.11
C LYS A 3 41.92 19.63 -14.70
N LYS A 4 41.88 18.58 -13.87
CA LYS A 4 41.48 17.23 -14.26
C LYS A 4 40.11 16.92 -13.61
N THR A 5 39.17 16.39 -14.37
CA THR A 5 37.92 15.93 -13.89
C THR A 5 38.01 14.41 -13.62
N HIS A 6 37.59 13.97 -12.43
CA HIS A 6 37.55 12.56 -12.05
C HIS A 6 36.09 12.19 -11.81
N ALA A 7 35.70 10.97 -12.20
CA ALA A 7 34.39 10.39 -11.85
C ALA A 7 34.43 9.81 -10.44
N PHE A 8 33.31 9.91 -9.73
CA PHE A 8 33.14 9.18 -8.48
C PHE A 8 33.06 7.67 -8.73
N GLN A 9 33.64 6.89 -7.84
CA GLN A 9 33.52 5.43 -7.82
C GLN A 9 32.62 5.03 -6.63
N ALA A 10 31.93 3.91 -6.74
CA ALA A 10 31.03 3.40 -5.70
C ALA A 10 31.43 1.97 -5.29
N GLU A 11 31.48 1.75 -4.00
CA GLU A 11 31.60 0.44 -3.38
C GLU A 11 30.20 -0.20 -3.29
N VAL A 12 29.86 -1.11 -4.22
CA VAL A 12 28.51 -1.67 -4.39
C VAL A 12 28.05 -2.41 -3.14
N ALA A 13 28.92 -3.22 -2.53
CA ALA A 13 28.61 -3.95 -1.31
C ALA A 13 28.25 -3.02 -0.14
N GLN A 14 28.97 -1.89 0.01
CA GLN A 14 28.67 -0.91 1.04
C GLN A 14 27.35 -0.16 0.76
N LEU A 15 27.06 0.16 -0.50
CA LEU A 15 25.79 0.77 -0.88
C LEU A 15 24.62 -0.17 -0.57
N LEU A 16 24.73 -1.46 -0.91
CA LEU A 16 23.70 -2.46 -0.56
C LEU A 16 23.54 -2.55 0.95
N HIS A 17 24.63 -2.58 1.72
CA HIS A 17 24.59 -2.58 3.17
C HIS A 17 23.85 -1.35 3.73
N LEU A 18 24.11 -0.16 3.20
CA LEU A 18 23.42 1.07 3.61
C LEU A 18 21.92 1.01 3.28
N VAL A 19 21.54 0.51 2.11
CA VAL A 19 20.14 0.36 1.72
C VAL A 19 19.42 -0.63 2.63
N THR A 20 20.05 -1.74 2.99
CA THR A 20 19.43 -2.81 3.77
C THR A 20 19.39 -2.52 5.28
N HIS A 21 20.36 -1.77 5.82
CA HIS A 21 20.50 -1.58 7.27
C HIS A 21 20.21 -0.17 7.78
N SER A 22 20.24 0.84 6.89
CA SER A 22 20.12 2.23 7.32
C SER A 22 18.97 3.00 6.66
N LEU A 23 18.48 2.53 5.52
CA LEU A 23 17.47 3.25 4.75
C LEU A 23 16.07 3.10 5.35
N TYR A 24 15.74 1.93 5.88
CA TYR A 24 14.42 1.59 6.37
C TYR A 24 14.43 1.37 7.89
N SER A 25 13.48 2.01 8.57
CA SER A 25 13.33 1.89 10.03
C SER A 25 12.58 0.62 10.45
N ASN A 26 11.72 0.08 9.56
CA ASN A 26 10.94 -1.12 9.81
C ASN A 26 11.22 -2.20 8.74
N PRO A 27 11.70 -3.38 9.14
CA PRO A 27 11.94 -4.49 8.21
C PRO A 27 10.73 -4.90 7.38
N GLU A 28 9.49 -4.80 7.92
CA GLU A 28 8.25 -5.19 7.21
C GLU A 28 8.03 -4.49 5.88
N ILE A 29 8.72 -3.37 5.67
CA ILE A 29 8.63 -2.55 4.45
C ILE A 29 9.03 -3.34 3.20
N PHE A 30 9.84 -4.40 3.33
CA PHE A 30 10.20 -5.20 2.16
C PHE A 30 8.97 -5.76 1.43
N VAL A 31 7.92 -6.18 2.15
CA VAL A 31 6.66 -6.65 1.52
C VAL A 31 6.02 -5.52 0.74
N ARG A 32 5.91 -4.33 1.34
CA ARG A 32 5.35 -3.14 0.66
C ARG A 32 6.09 -2.83 -0.65
N GLU A 33 7.41 -2.80 -0.61
CA GLU A 33 8.21 -2.46 -1.78
C GLU A 33 8.10 -3.52 -2.89
N LEU A 34 8.17 -4.81 -2.53
CA LEU A 34 8.08 -5.89 -3.52
C LEU A 34 6.67 -6.02 -4.10
N VAL A 35 5.63 -5.88 -3.30
CA VAL A 35 4.23 -5.85 -3.78
C VAL A 35 3.98 -4.62 -4.66
N SER A 36 4.55 -3.46 -4.32
CA SER A 36 4.46 -2.26 -5.17
C SER A 36 5.13 -2.46 -6.52
N ASN A 37 6.30 -3.13 -6.55
CA ASN A 37 6.97 -3.46 -7.81
C ASN A 37 6.17 -4.46 -8.65
N ALA A 38 5.54 -5.44 -8.02
CA ALA A 38 4.63 -6.39 -8.66
C ALA A 38 3.40 -5.68 -9.25
N SER A 39 2.82 -4.73 -8.52
CA SER A 39 1.73 -3.89 -9.02
C SER A 39 2.17 -3.06 -10.24
N ASP A 40 3.33 -2.43 -10.19
CA ASP A 40 3.89 -1.68 -11.32
C ASP A 40 4.10 -2.56 -12.55
N ALA A 41 4.54 -3.82 -12.37
CA ALA A 41 4.71 -4.76 -13.48
C ALA A 41 3.37 -5.14 -14.12
N CYS A 42 2.32 -5.28 -13.32
CA CYS A 42 0.96 -5.52 -13.80
C CYS A 42 0.39 -4.30 -14.54
N ASP A 43 0.61 -3.10 -14.02
CA ASP A 43 0.15 -1.87 -14.67
C ASP A 43 0.88 -1.59 -16.00
N LYS A 44 2.18 -1.91 -16.09
CA LYS A 44 2.93 -1.88 -17.35
C LYS A 44 2.36 -2.85 -18.38
N LEU A 45 2.03 -4.08 -17.97
CA LEU A 45 1.36 -5.04 -18.85
C LEU A 45 0.01 -4.50 -19.35
N ARG A 46 -0.82 -3.99 -18.42
CA ARG A 46 -2.12 -3.41 -18.76
C ARG A 46 -1.99 -2.29 -19.79
N PHE A 47 -0.98 -1.45 -19.63
CA PHE A 47 -0.71 -0.36 -20.57
C PHE A 47 -0.24 -0.86 -21.95
N GLU A 48 0.74 -1.77 -22.00
CA GLU A 48 1.24 -2.32 -23.26
C GLU A 48 0.15 -3.16 -23.98
N ALA A 49 -0.70 -3.83 -23.23
CA ALA A 49 -1.81 -4.63 -23.75
C ALA A 49 -2.95 -3.79 -24.37
N LEU A 50 -3.03 -2.47 -24.09
CA LEU A 50 -3.96 -1.58 -24.81
C LEU A 50 -3.80 -1.65 -26.33
N ASN A 51 -2.58 -1.88 -26.80
CA ASN A 51 -2.27 -1.99 -28.22
C ASN A 51 -2.07 -3.44 -28.70
N ASN A 52 -1.96 -4.39 -27.78
CA ASN A 52 -1.70 -5.80 -28.07
C ASN A 52 -2.21 -6.71 -26.94
N ASP A 53 -3.46 -7.08 -26.99
CA ASP A 53 -4.12 -7.92 -25.98
C ASP A 53 -3.55 -9.35 -25.89
N ALA A 54 -2.86 -9.82 -26.95
CA ALA A 54 -2.17 -11.11 -26.92
C ALA A 54 -1.10 -11.21 -25.82
N LEU A 55 -0.61 -10.08 -25.30
CA LEU A 55 0.32 -10.05 -24.16
C LEU A 55 -0.29 -10.63 -22.88
N TYR A 56 -1.62 -10.67 -22.77
CA TYR A 56 -2.27 -11.35 -21.62
C TYR A 56 -2.16 -12.87 -21.66
N GLU A 57 -1.76 -13.49 -22.78
CA GLU A 57 -1.54 -14.93 -22.90
C GLU A 57 -2.71 -15.76 -22.31
N ASN A 58 -3.96 -15.36 -22.61
CA ASN A 58 -5.20 -15.92 -22.07
C ASN A 58 -5.39 -15.81 -20.54
N GLN A 59 -4.59 -14.97 -19.86
CA GLN A 59 -4.71 -14.69 -18.42
C GLN A 59 -4.91 -13.18 -18.19
N PRO A 60 -6.10 -12.62 -18.44
CA PRO A 60 -6.36 -11.19 -18.34
C PRO A 60 -6.46 -10.70 -16.89
N ASN A 61 -6.73 -11.59 -15.94
CA ASN A 61 -6.81 -11.25 -14.53
C ASN A 61 -5.42 -11.09 -13.94
N LEU A 62 -5.06 -9.85 -13.62
CA LEU A 62 -3.78 -9.54 -13.02
C LEU A 62 -3.86 -9.66 -11.50
N GLU A 63 -2.83 -10.25 -10.91
CA GLU A 63 -2.77 -10.57 -9.49
C GLU A 63 -1.35 -10.65 -8.97
N VAL A 64 -1.20 -10.52 -7.66
CA VAL A 64 0.04 -10.79 -6.93
C VAL A 64 -0.22 -11.97 -6.01
N ARG A 65 0.69 -12.93 -5.96
CA ARG A 65 0.61 -14.10 -5.08
C ARG A 65 1.73 -14.09 -4.06
N LEU A 66 1.37 -14.31 -2.80
CA LEU A 66 2.30 -14.55 -1.72
C LEU A 66 2.22 -16.02 -1.31
N SER A 67 3.36 -16.67 -1.23
CA SER A 67 3.48 -18.04 -0.72
C SER A 67 4.77 -18.22 0.06
N PHE A 68 4.79 -19.14 1.01
CA PHE A 68 5.98 -19.44 1.78
C PHE A 68 6.12 -20.95 1.99
N ASP A 69 7.34 -21.37 2.19
CA ASP A 69 7.72 -22.72 2.57
C ASP A 69 8.59 -22.64 3.83
N THR A 70 8.09 -23.22 4.92
CA THR A 70 8.75 -23.18 6.23
C THR A 70 9.95 -24.13 6.29
N GLU A 71 9.93 -25.25 5.54
CA GLU A 71 11.04 -26.21 5.50
C GLU A 71 12.18 -25.67 4.64
N ALA A 72 11.85 -25.14 3.46
CA ALA A 72 12.82 -24.49 2.57
C ALA A 72 13.24 -23.09 3.06
N LYS A 73 12.56 -22.54 4.10
CA LYS A 73 12.77 -21.19 4.62
C LYS A 73 12.67 -20.12 3.54
N THR A 74 11.66 -20.21 2.69
CA THR A 74 11.47 -19.28 1.58
C THR A 74 10.16 -18.55 1.67
N LEU A 75 10.18 -17.29 1.22
CA LEU A 75 8.99 -16.48 0.95
C LEU A 75 9.02 -16.06 -0.51
N THR A 76 7.95 -16.34 -1.23
CA THR A 76 7.81 -16.00 -2.65
C THR A 76 6.75 -14.92 -2.85
N ILE A 77 7.11 -13.88 -3.59
CA ILE A 77 6.21 -12.83 -4.06
C ILE A 77 6.20 -12.93 -5.59
N ALA A 78 5.06 -13.30 -6.16
CA ALA A 78 4.92 -13.52 -7.59
C ALA A 78 3.84 -12.63 -8.19
N ASP A 79 4.09 -12.08 -9.38
CA ASP A 79 3.13 -11.37 -10.21
C ASP A 79 2.96 -12.06 -11.57
N ASN A 80 1.82 -11.86 -12.20
CA ASN A 80 1.57 -12.24 -13.59
C ASN A 80 1.58 -11.02 -14.53
N GLY A 81 2.40 -10.02 -14.20
CA GLY A 81 2.59 -8.79 -14.95
C GLY A 81 3.45 -8.96 -16.21
N ILE A 82 4.10 -7.87 -16.61
CA ILE A 82 4.85 -7.79 -17.89
C ILE A 82 6.08 -8.69 -17.92
N GLY A 83 6.70 -9.02 -16.78
CA GLY A 83 7.95 -9.75 -16.70
C GLY A 83 9.14 -8.99 -17.28
N MET A 84 10.28 -9.69 -17.42
CA MET A 84 11.54 -9.13 -17.92
C MET A 84 12.23 -10.09 -18.88
N THR A 85 12.92 -9.53 -19.86
CA THR A 85 13.95 -10.24 -20.67
C THR A 85 15.24 -10.37 -19.86
N ALA A 86 16.20 -11.19 -20.33
CA ALA A 86 17.51 -11.33 -19.69
C ALA A 86 18.25 -9.99 -19.56
N GLN A 87 18.21 -9.17 -20.62
CA GLN A 87 18.85 -7.85 -20.59
C GLN A 87 18.16 -6.89 -19.61
N GLU A 88 16.83 -6.89 -19.58
CA GLU A 88 16.07 -6.08 -18.62
C GLU A 88 16.34 -6.51 -17.17
N ALA A 89 16.48 -7.81 -16.91
CA ALA A 89 16.82 -8.32 -15.58
C ALA A 89 18.24 -7.86 -15.15
N ILE A 90 19.23 -7.99 -16.04
CA ILE A 90 20.59 -7.48 -15.80
C ILE A 90 20.57 -5.98 -15.52
N ASP A 91 19.86 -5.22 -16.34
CA ASP A 91 19.86 -3.76 -16.27
C ASP A 91 19.10 -3.23 -15.05
N ASN A 92 17.95 -3.81 -14.73
CA ASN A 92 17.06 -3.30 -13.67
C ASN A 92 17.37 -3.87 -12.29
N LEU A 93 17.85 -5.13 -12.21
CA LEU A 93 18.19 -5.77 -10.94
C LEU A 93 19.70 -5.71 -10.64
N GLY A 94 20.52 -5.50 -11.66
CA GLY A 94 21.98 -5.39 -11.51
C GLY A 94 22.49 -3.96 -11.32
N THR A 95 21.62 -2.94 -11.39
CA THR A 95 22.02 -1.53 -11.21
C THR A 95 21.24 -0.88 -10.07
N ILE A 96 21.93 -0.56 -8.97
CA ILE A 96 21.33 0.11 -7.81
C ILE A 96 20.85 1.51 -8.22
N ALA A 97 19.64 1.88 -7.74
CA ALA A 97 18.97 3.14 -8.05
C ALA A 97 18.59 3.34 -9.54
N LYS A 98 18.58 2.27 -10.33
CA LYS A 98 17.96 2.27 -11.66
C LYS A 98 16.50 1.83 -11.54
N SER A 99 15.59 2.67 -12.04
CA SER A 99 14.15 2.38 -12.00
C SER A 99 13.59 2.15 -13.39
N GLY A 100 13.28 0.90 -13.73
CA GLY A 100 12.56 0.56 -14.96
C GLY A 100 11.14 1.18 -15.01
N THR A 101 10.57 1.53 -13.87
CA THR A 101 9.31 2.28 -13.77
C THR A 101 9.49 3.74 -14.18
N LYS A 102 10.58 4.39 -13.74
CA LYS A 102 10.91 5.76 -14.15
C LYS A 102 11.21 5.83 -15.65
N ASP A 103 11.94 4.86 -16.19
CA ASP A 103 12.23 4.77 -17.62
C ASP A 103 10.96 4.59 -18.44
N PHE A 104 10.03 3.75 -17.96
CA PHE A 104 8.73 3.57 -18.59
C PHE A 104 7.90 4.86 -18.55
N MET A 105 7.79 5.53 -17.40
CA MET A 105 7.08 6.81 -17.26
C MET A 105 7.62 7.90 -18.18
N SER A 106 8.92 7.90 -18.46
CA SER A 106 9.52 8.87 -19.39
C SER A 106 9.06 8.70 -20.84
N LYS A 107 8.59 7.52 -21.20
CA LYS A 107 8.07 7.20 -22.54
C LYS A 107 6.58 7.51 -22.70
N LEU A 108 5.87 7.75 -21.60
CA LEU A 108 4.47 8.13 -21.58
C LEU A 108 4.31 9.62 -21.87
N SER A 109 3.26 10.00 -22.59
CA SER A 109 2.94 11.38 -22.96
C SER A 109 1.53 11.78 -22.53
N GLY A 110 1.33 13.07 -22.22
CA GLY A 110 0.01 13.64 -21.93
C GLY A 110 -0.73 12.91 -20.81
N ASP A 111 -2.02 12.64 -21.03
CA ASP A 111 -2.93 12.04 -20.05
C ASP A 111 -2.50 10.63 -19.59
N GLN A 112 -1.78 9.90 -20.45
CA GLN A 112 -1.25 8.57 -20.12
C GLN A 112 -0.31 8.59 -18.91
N LYS A 113 0.43 9.68 -18.72
CA LYS A 113 1.36 9.83 -17.60
C LYS A 113 0.61 10.11 -16.29
N SER A 114 -0.48 10.86 -16.34
CA SER A 114 -1.34 11.14 -15.18
C SER A 114 -2.14 9.91 -14.76
N ASP A 115 -2.53 9.07 -15.71
CA ASP A 115 -3.31 7.85 -15.44
C ASP A 115 -2.46 6.69 -14.91
N ALA A 116 -1.14 6.75 -15.12
CA ALA A 116 -0.23 5.70 -14.66
C ALA A 116 -0.03 5.76 -13.13
N GLN A 117 -0.58 4.76 -12.42
CA GLN A 117 -0.48 4.62 -10.96
C GLN A 117 0.87 4.03 -10.49
N LEU A 118 1.93 4.14 -11.30
CA LEU A 118 3.22 3.53 -11.04
C LEU A 118 3.92 4.13 -9.80
N ILE A 119 4.43 3.27 -8.93
CA ILE A 119 4.91 3.63 -7.57
C ILE A 119 6.44 3.62 -7.49
N GLY A 120 7.11 2.64 -8.11
CA GLY A 120 8.53 2.33 -7.97
C GLY A 120 9.47 3.27 -8.70
N GLN A 121 9.68 4.50 -8.22
CA GLN A 121 10.48 5.52 -8.91
C GLN A 121 11.97 5.55 -8.52
N PHE A 122 12.35 5.03 -7.35
CA PHE A 122 13.70 5.18 -6.81
C PHE A 122 14.69 4.08 -7.20
N GLY A 123 14.21 2.91 -7.63
CA GLY A 123 15.07 1.79 -8.04
C GLY A 123 15.85 1.13 -6.90
N VAL A 124 15.42 1.31 -5.64
CA VAL A 124 16.05 0.71 -4.46
C VAL A 124 15.12 -0.26 -3.73
N GLY A 125 13.81 -0.20 -3.97
CA GLY A 125 12.81 -0.99 -3.26
C GLY A 125 13.03 -2.51 -3.39
N PHE A 126 13.53 -2.99 -4.52
CA PHE A 126 13.86 -4.40 -4.73
C PHE A 126 14.88 -4.91 -3.69
N TYR A 127 15.90 -4.14 -3.41
CA TYR A 127 16.96 -4.55 -2.50
C TYR A 127 16.53 -4.60 -1.03
N SER A 128 15.35 -4.08 -0.70
CA SER A 128 14.75 -4.26 0.64
C SER A 128 14.53 -5.74 0.98
N GLY A 129 14.44 -6.63 0.00
CA GLY A 129 14.39 -8.07 0.21
C GLY A 129 15.59 -8.63 0.97
N PHE A 130 16.77 -8.02 0.84
CA PHE A 130 17.98 -8.41 1.58
C PHE A 130 17.95 -8.01 3.07
N ILE A 131 16.94 -7.25 3.51
CA ILE A 131 16.71 -7.00 4.94
C ILE A 131 16.37 -8.31 5.68
N VAL A 132 15.72 -9.25 4.98
CA VAL A 132 15.18 -10.49 5.56
C VAL A 132 15.77 -11.76 4.95
N ALA A 133 16.50 -11.64 3.85
CA ALA A 133 17.00 -12.78 3.08
C ALA A 133 18.53 -12.72 2.88
N ASP A 134 19.19 -13.88 2.97
CA ASP A 134 20.60 -14.02 2.62
C ASP A 134 20.82 -14.20 1.12
N LYS A 135 19.80 -14.61 0.42
CA LYS A 135 19.81 -14.83 -1.03
C LYS A 135 18.46 -14.49 -1.62
N ILE A 136 18.47 -13.86 -2.77
CA ILE A 136 17.26 -13.61 -3.57
C ILE A 136 17.41 -14.29 -4.90
N THR A 137 16.39 -15.07 -5.27
CA THR A 137 16.25 -15.68 -6.61
C THR A 137 15.07 -15.00 -7.30
N VAL A 138 15.26 -14.50 -8.50
CA VAL A 138 14.21 -13.91 -9.34
C VAL A 138 14.04 -14.77 -10.57
N GLU A 139 12.84 -15.30 -10.78
CA GLU A 139 12.48 -16.01 -11.99
C GLU A 139 11.47 -15.17 -12.77
N THR A 140 11.78 -14.88 -14.02
CA THR A 140 10.96 -13.97 -14.81
C THR A 140 10.90 -14.39 -16.28
N ARG A 141 9.79 -14.06 -16.97
CA ARG A 141 9.65 -14.16 -18.41
C ARG A 141 8.81 -12.98 -18.91
N ARG A 142 9.33 -12.31 -19.92
CA ARG A 142 8.63 -11.20 -20.57
C ARG A 142 7.34 -11.70 -21.24
N ALA A 143 6.24 -10.94 -21.13
CA ALA A 143 4.99 -11.22 -21.81
C ALA A 143 5.20 -11.24 -23.33
N GLY A 144 4.65 -12.24 -24.01
CA GLY A 144 4.81 -12.47 -25.44
C GLY A 144 6.09 -13.19 -25.84
N ALA A 145 7.04 -13.42 -24.92
CA ALA A 145 8.24 -14.23 -25.19
C ALA A 145 7.94 -15.73 -25.04
N PRO A 146 8.65 -16.61 -25.79
CA PRO A 146 8.50 -18.06 -25.64
C PRO A 146 8.96 -18.56 -24.27
N ALA A 147 8.48 -19.73 -23.84
CA ALA A 147 8.83 -20.33 -22.55
C ALA A 147 10.35 -20.53 -22.33
N SER A 148 11.07 -20.77 -23.42
CA SER A 148 12.54 -20.93 -23.43
C SER A 148 13.33 -19.65 -23.15
N GLU A 149 12.68 -18.49 -23.17
CA GLU A 149 13.30 -17.19 -22.84
C GLU A 149 13.04 -16.77 -21.38
N GLY A 150 12.65 -17.71 -20.53
CA GLY A 150 12.64 -17.51 -19.09
C GLY A 150 14.05 -17.24 -18.55
N VAL A 151 14.13 -16.43 -17.51
CA VAL A 151 15.40 -15.97 -16.90
C VAL A 151 15.36 -16.20 -15.41
N ARG A 152 16.45 -16.74 -14.87
CA ARG A 152 16.70 -16.78 -13.43
C ARG A 152 17.88 -15.89 -13.10
N TRP A 153 17.66 -14.94 -12.20
CA TRP A 153 18.65 -14.04 -11.62
C TRP A 153 18.84 -14.42 -10.15
N ILE A 154 20.09 -14.51 -9.68
CA ILE A 154 20.41 -14.90 -8.31
C ILE A 154 21.46 -13.96 -7.75
N SER A 155 21.28 -13.50 -6.50
CA SER A 155 22.32 -12.76 -5.77
C SER A 155 22.23 -13.01 -4.27
N GLY A 156 23.41 -12.97 -3.61
CA GLY A 156 23.56 -12.95 -2.15
C GLY A 156 23.68 -11.55 -1.57
N GLY A 157 23.48 -10.48 -2.38
CA GLY A 157 23.62 -9.10 -1.90
C GLY A 157 25.06 -8.65 -1.63
N THR A 158 26.06 -9.36 -2.12
CA THR A 158 27.49 -9.10 -1.91
C THR A 158 28.13 -8.21 -2.98
N GLY A 159 27.33 -7.82 -3.98
CA GLY A 159 27.75 -6.93 -5.06
C GLY A 159 27.88 -7.61 -6.42
N ASP A 160 27.62 -8.91 -6.47
CA ASP A 160 27.59 -9.74 -7.66
C ASP A 160 26.22 -10.45 -7.79
N PHE A 161 25.94 -10.93 -9.00
CA PHE A 161 24.76 -11.72 -9.32
C PHE A 161 25.01 -12.64 -10.51
N GLU A 162 24.22 -13.71 -10.56
CA GLU A 162 24.24 -14.69 -11.63
C GLU A 162 22.97 -14.58 -12.46
N VAL A 163 23.06 -14.85 -13.77
CA VAL A 163 21.90 -14.90 -14.68
C VAL A 163 21.99 -16.14 -15.52
N GLU A 164 20.93 -16.94 -15.55
CA GLU A 164 20.82 -18.11 -16.38
C GLU A 164 19.49 -18.16 -17.14
N ALA A 165 19.48 -18.78 -18.30
CA ALA A 165 18.26 -19.05 -19.03
C ALA A 165 17.54 -20.27 -18.41
N ILE A 166 16.22 -20.16 -18.24
CA ILE A 166 15.36 -21.23 -17.74
C ILE A 166 14.16 -21.40 -18.65
N GLU A 167 13.51 -22.57 -18.57
CA GLU A 167 12.19 -22.73 -19.17
C GLU A 167 11.12 -22.27 -18.17
N ARG A 168 10.29 -21.27 -18.56
CA ARG A 168 9.21 -20.74 -17.74
C ARG A 168 7.93 -20.58 -18.57
N ALA A 169 6.93 -21.40 -18.27
CA ALA A 169 5.68 -21.43 -19.03
C ALA A 169 4.84 -20.17 -18.87
N THR A 170 4.89 -19.52 -17.69
CA THR A 170 4.06 -18.34 -17.36
C THR A 170 4.86 -17.05 -17.50
N ARG A 171 4.23 -15.97 -17.99
CA ARG A 171 4.79 -14.62 -17.94
C ARG A 171 4.84 -14.09 -16.49
N GLY A 172 5.46 -12.93 -16.31
CA GLY A 172 5.55 -12.24 -15.02
C GLY A 172 6.81 -12.58 -14.26
N THR A 173 6.84 -12.24 -12.98
CA THR A 173 8.04 -12.35 -12.14
C THR A 173 7.71 -13.03 -10.82
N SER A 174 8.59 -13.92 -10.37
CA SER A 174 8.58 -14.51 -9.03
C SER A 174 9.86 -14.14 -8.30
N ILE A 175 9.74 -13.49 -7.14
CA ILE A 175 10.85 -13.11 -6.27
C ILE A 175 10.83 -14.08 -5.10
N ILE A 176 11.86 -14.93 -4.99
CA ILE A 176 12.01 -15.95 -3.97
C ILE A 176 13.07 -15.45 -2.98
N LEU A 177 12.65 -15.12 -1.78
CA LEU A 177 13.48 -14.69 -0.67
C LEU A 177 13.90 -15.93 0.15
N HIS A 178 15.17 -16.23 0.22
CA HIS A 178 15.72 -17.25 1.13
C HIS A 178 15.95 -16.60 2.48
N LEU A 179 15.00 -16.82 3.40
CA LEU A 179 14.92 -16.12 4.67
C LEU A 179 16.07 -16.49 5.62
N ARG A 180 16.61 -15.48 6.28
CA ARG A 180 17.55 -15.69 7.39
C ARG A 180 16.83 -16.27 8.60
N GLU A 181 17.59 -16.88 9.53
CA GLU A 181 17.06 -17.47 10.75
C GLU A 181 16.28 -16.45 11.63
N ASP A 182 16.74 -15.21 11.67
CA ASP A 182 16.10 -14.11 12.42
C ASP A 182 14.84 -13.52 11.72
N ALA A 183 14.56 -13.97 10.50
CA ALA A 183 13.46 -13.51 9.66
C ALA A 183 12.37 -14.55 9.39
N LEU A 184 12.46 -15.75 9.98
CA LEU A 184 11.50 -16.83 9.77
C LEU A 184 10.06 -16.50 10.19
N GLN A 185 9.87 -15.48 11.03
CA GLN A 185 8.55 -14.95 11.37
C GLN A 185 7.73 -14.49 10.16
N TYR A 186 8.36 -14.17 9.03
CA TYR A 186 7.69 -13.77 7.79
C TYR A 186 7.19 -14.96 6.98
N ALA A 187 7.62 -16.20 7.25
CA ALA A 187 7.03 -17.41 6.69
C ALA A 187 5.78 -17.83 7.49
N ASN A 188 4.82 -16.92 7.61
CA ASN A 188 3.61 -17.12 8.42
C ASN A 188 2.42 -16.35 7.82
N THR A 189 1.29 -17.05 7.65
CA THR A 189 0.07 -16.51 7.03
C THR A 189 -0.47 -15.29 7.78
N TRP A 190 -0.55 -15.36 9.11
CA TRP A 190 -1.09 -14.27 9.90
C TRP A 190 -0.21 -13.01 9.78
N LYS A 191 1.11 -13.18 9.89
CA LYS A 191 2.07 -12.07 9.78
C LYS A 191 2.01 -11.39 8.40
N LEU A 192 1.92 -12.16 7.34
CA LEU A 192 1.81 -11.61 5.99
C LEU A 192 0.48 -10.89 5.77
N LYS A 193 -0.64 -11.44 6.27
CA LYS A 193 -1.95 -10.76 6.24
C LYS A 193 -1.93 -9.44 7.01
N GLU A 194 -1.27 -9.40 8.18
CA GLU A 194 -1.09 -8.17 8.96
C GLU A 194 -0.34 -7.10 8.15
N ILE A 195 0.80 -7.48 7.55
CA ILE A 195 1.64 -6.55 6.79
C ILE A 195 0.92 -6.05 5.53
N VAL A 196 0.28 -6.95 4.77
CA VAL A 196 -0.48 -6.57 3.57
C VAL A 196 -1.66 -5.66 3.94
N GLY A 197 -2.41 -5.99 5.00
CA GLY A 197 -3.51 -5.15 5.48
C GLY A 197 -3.06 -3.77 5.96
N LYS A 198 -1.82 -3.64 6.44
CA LYS A 198 -1.26 -2.36 6.86
C LYS A 198 -0.78 -1.51 5.68
N TYR A 199 0.00 -2.08 4.77
CA TYR A 199 0.75 -1.31 3.77
C TYR A 199 0.15 -1.36 2.36
N SER A 200 -0.57 -2.42 2.00
CA SER A 200 -0.98 -2.73 0.63
C SER A 200 -2.47 -3.05 0.47
N ASP A 201 -3.29 -2.79 1.50
CA ASP A 201 -4.73 -3.14 1.52
C ASP A 201 -5.51 -2.55 0.33
N HIS A 202 -5.09 -1.37 -0.14
CA HIS A 202 -5.81 -0.59 -1.15
C HIS A 202 -5.15 -0.57 -2.54
N ILE A 203 -4.10 -1.36 -2.75
CA ILE A 203 -3.51 -1.56 -4.09
C ILE A 203 -4.59 -2.14 -5.01
N SER A 204 -4.66 -1.66 -6.27
CA SER A 204 -5.75 -1.96 -7.21
C SER A 204 -5.78 -3.40 -7.77
N LEU A 205 -4.94 -4.27 -7.24
CA LEU A 205 -4.82 -5.67 -7.64
C LEU A 205 -5.11 -6.58 -6.44
N PRO A 206 -5.72 -7.75 -6.66
CA PRO A 206 -5.84 -8.76 -5.60
C PRO A 206 -4.45 -9.29 -5.25
N ILE A 207 -4.16 -9.32 -3.96
CA ILE A 207 -3.01 -10.01 -3.38
C ILE A 207 -3.54 -11.30 -2.80
N LEU A 208 -3.11 -12.42 -3.38
CA LEU A 208 -3.63 -13.74 -3.07
C LEU A 208 -2.65 -14.50 -2.17
N MET A 209 -3.20 -15.22 -1.22
CA MET A 209 -2.50 -16.25 -0.45
C MET A 209 -3.29 -17.55 -0.47
N GLU A 210 -2.60 -18.65 -0.32
CA GLU A 210 -3.25 -19.97 -0.18
C GLU A 210 -4.02 -20.02 1.14
N LYS A 211 -5.28 -20.41 1.05
CA LYS A 211 -6.16 -20.54 2.21
C LYS A 211 -5.69 -21.69 3.10
N GLU A 212 -5.65 -21.43 4.38
CA GLU A 212 -5.32 -22.45 5.39
C GLU A 212 -6.57 -22.77 6.22
N GLU A 213 -6.77 -24.05 6.46
CA GLU A 213 -7.84 -24.53 7.33
C GLU A 213 -7.26 -25.38 8.46
N TRP A 214 -7.89 -25.29 9.63
CA TRP A 214 -7.52 -26.13 10.74
C TRP A 214 -7.97 -27.58 10.47
N LYS A 215 -7.06 -28.53 10.54
CA LYS A 215 -7.37 -29.95 10.57
C LYS A 215 -7.07 -30.52 11.95
N ASP A 216 -8.07 -31.16 12.53
CA ASP A 216 -7.90 -31.85 13.79
C ASP A 216 -6.87 -32.97 13.67
N GLY A 217 -6.14 -33.20 14.74
CA GLY A 217 -5.16 -34.27 14.78
C GLY A 217 -5.78 -35.64 14.62
N GLU A 218 -5.13 -36.50 13.84
CA GLU A 218 -5.55 -37.89 13.64
C GLU A 218 -5.08 -38.78 14.77
N LEU A 219 -5.91 -39.79 15.13
CA LEU A 219 -5.50 -40.85 16.07
C LEU A 219 -4.27 -41.61 15.52
N ILE A 220 -3.28 -41.82 16.38
CA ILE A 220 -2.13 -42.65 16.07
C ILE A 220 -2.55 -44.09 16.45
N GLY A 221 -3.04 -44.88 15.45
CA GLY A 221 -3.49 -46.23 15.69
C GLY A 221 -5.00 -46.40 15.85
N LYS A 222 -5.42 -47.58 16.38
CA LYS A 222 -6.84 -47.94 16.48
C LYS A 222 -7.52 -47.48 17.77
N ASP A 223 -6.75 -46.98 18.72
CA ASP A 223 -7.21 -46.61 20.08
C ASP A 223 -6.67 -45.26 20.52
N GLU A 224 -7.48 -44.53 21.36
CA GLU A 224 -7.04 -43.28 22.01
C GLU A 224 -5.79 -43.44 22.90
N SER A 225 -5.50 -44.66 23.33
CA SER A 225 -4.31 -44.99 24.15
C SER A 225 -2.99 -44.80 23.41
N GLU A 226 -3.00 -44.86 22.06
CA GLU A 226 -1.79 -44.68 21.23
C GLU A 226 -1.47 -43.24 20.91
N GLY A 227 -2.31 -42.28 21.37
CA GLY A 227 -2.11 -40.84 21.22
C GLY A 227 -2.74 -40.26 19.96
N ARG A 228 -2.70 -38.92 19.85
CA ARG A 228 -3.12 -38.16 18.68
C ARG A 228 -1.95 -37.37 18.10
N LYS A 229 -1.81 -37.36 16.77
CA LYS A 229 -1.02 -36.31 16.13
C LYS A 229 -1.66 -34.97 16.42
N PRO A 230 -0.89 -33.93 16.79
CA PRO A 230 -1.47 -32.60 17.00
C PRO A 230 -2.17 -32.13 15.73
N GLY A 231 -3.30 -31.46 15.89
CA GLY A 231 -3.94 -30.73 14.80
C GLY A 231 -3.05 -29.56 14.33
N GLY A 232 -3.31 -29.07 13.13
CA GLY A 232 -2.54 -27.97 12.56
C GLY A 232 -3.26 -27.26 11.42
N MET A 233 -2.76 -26.09 11.06
CA MET A 233 -3.17 -25.39 9.86
C MET A 233 -2.62 -26.11 8.63
N VAL A 234 -3.49 -26.40 7.66
CA VAL A 234 -3.14 -27.11 6.42
C VAL A 234 -3.60 -26.27 5.24
N LYS A 235 -2.73 -26.09 4.26
CA LYS A 235 -3.05 -25.41 3.00
C LYS A 235 -4.08 -26.21 2.22
N THR A 236 -5.12 -25.52 1.71
CA THR A 236 -6.25 -26.16 1.01
C THR A 236 -6.04 -26.27 -0.49
N GLY A 237 -5.06 -25.56 -1.05
CA GLY A 237 -4.87 -25.38 -2.50
C GLY A 237 -5.78 -24.30 -3.11
N GLU A 238 -6.70 -23.73 -2.35
CA GLU A 238 -7.51 -22.60 -2.76
C GLU A 238 -6.80 -21.28 -2.47
N TRP A 239 -6.97 -20.29 -3.34
CA TRP A 239 -6.38 -18.95 -3.18
C TRP A 239 -7.45 -17.96 -2.75
N GLU A 240 -7.14 -17.15 -1.76
CA GLU A 240 -8.02 -16.08 -1.27
C GLU A 240 -7.34 -14.73 -1.34
N ALA A 241 -8.11 -13.68 -1.62
CA ALA A 241 -7.61 -12.31 -1.58
C ALA A 241 -7.47 -11.86 -0.11
N ILE A 242 -6.27 -11.38 0.24
CA ILE A 242 -5.93 -10.93 1.59
C ILE A 242 -5.92 -9.41 1.73
N ASN A 243 -6.19 -8.69 0.65
CA ASN A 243 -6.36 -7.23 0.61
C ASN A 243 -7.73 -6.87 0.03
N LYS A 244 -8.15 -5.62 0.22
CA LYS A 244 -9.43 -5.12 -0.30
C LYS A 244 -9.39 -4.80 -1.78
N ALA A 245 -8.21 -4.56 -2.35
CA ALA A 245 -7.97 -4.17 -3.74
C ALA A 245 -8.76 -2.93 -4.20
N THR A 246 -9.39 -2.22 -3.29
CA THR A 246 -10.19 -1.00 -3.55
C THR A 246 -9.89 0.04 -2.50
N ALA A 247 -9.89 1.31 -2.92
CA ALA A 247 -9.77 2.45 -2.04
C ALA A 247 -11.07 3.27 -2.09
N LEU A 248 -11.78 3.35 -0.99
CA LEU A 248 -13.08 4.02 -0.93
C LEU A 248 -12.98 5.49 -1.38
N TRP A 249 -11.90 6.16 -1.02
CA TRP A 249 -11.66 7.57 -1.36
C TRP A 249 -11.33 7.83 -2.83
N THR A 250 -11.07 6.79 -3.62
CA THR A 250 -10.85 6.95 -5.07
C THR A 250 -12.14 6.80 -5.88
N ARG A 251 -13.23 6.34 -5.25
CA ARG A 251 -14.53 6.19 -5.89
C ARG A 251 -15.26 7.54 -5.99
N PRO A 252 -16.05 7.76 -7.05
CA PRO A 252 -16.92 8.94 -7.10
C PRO A 252 -17.88 8.98 -5.89
N LYS A 253 -18.09 10.17 -5.31
CA LYS A 253 -18.98 10.35 -4.15
C LYS A 253 -20.36 9.70 -4.32
N LYS A 254 -20.93 9.83 -5.52
CA LYS A 254 -22.27 9.30 -5.85
C LYS A 254 -22.38 7.77 -5.77
N ASP A 255 -21.22 7.08 -5.82
CA ASP A 255 -21.13 5.63 -5.83
C ASP A 255 -20.78 5.06 -4.44
N VAL A 256 -20.68 5.94 -3.43
CA VAL A 256 -20.34 5.58 -2.04
C VAL A 256 -21.52 5.93 -1.14
N THR A 257 -22.03 4.95 -0.40
CA THR A 257 -23.14 5.16 0.55
C THR A 257 -22.64 5.69 1.89
N ASP A 258 -23.54 6.33 2.66
CA ASP A 258 -23.22 6.83 4.00
C ASP A 258 -22.75 5.71 4.93
N ASP A 259 -23.34 4.53 4.84
CA ASP A 259 -22.93 3.36 5.64
C ASP A 259 -21.49 2.95 5.31
N GLN A 260 -21.10 2.98 4.03
CA GLN A 260 -19.72 2.71 3.62
C GLN A 260 -18.73 3.76 4.19
N TYR A 261 -19.11 5.04 4.24
CA TYR A 261 -18.30 6.08 4.89
C TYR A 261 -18.16 5.83 6.39
N LYS A 262 -19.24 5.48 7.08
CA LYS A 262 -19.24 5.19 8.52
C LYS A 262 -18.43 3.94 8.87
N ASP A 263 -18.57 2.87 8.10
CA ASP A 263 -17.79 1.64 8.28
C ASP A 263 -16.30 1.88 8.06
N PHE A 264 -15.96 2.66 7.03
CA PHE A 264 -14.59 3.05 6.77
C PHE A 264 -14.00 3.90 7.92
N TYR A 265 -14.78 4.82 8.47
CA TYR A 265 -14.38 5.59 9.66
C TYR A 265 -14.03 4.68 10.83
N LYS A 266 -14.93 3.73 11.20
CA LYS A 266 -14.71 2.78 12.29
C LYS A 266 -13.41 1.98 12.07
N GLN A 267 -13.15 1.59 10.84
CA GLN A 267 -11.95 0.84 10.49
C GLN A 267 -10.65 1.64 10.68
N ILE A 268 -10.60 2.91 10.22
CA ILE A 268 -9.38 3.72 10.28
C ILE A 268 -9.13 4.37 11.62
N SER A 269 -10.21 4.74 12.34
CA SER A 269 -10.13 5.40 13.66
C SER A 269 -10.00 4.42 14.81
N LYS A 270 -10.40 3.14 14.60
CA LYS A 270 -10.61 2.14 15.64
C LYS A 270 -11.61 2.60 16.71
N ASP A 271 -12.52 3.49 16.33
CA ASP A 271 -13.62 3.98 17.14
C ASP A 271 -14.88 3.16 16.82
N PHE A 272 -15.66 2.83 17.84
CA PHE A 272 -16.94 2.11 17.67
C PHE A 272 -18.10 3.07 17.40
N ALA A 273 -17.94 4.35 17.73
CA ALA A 273 -18.94 5.37 17.47
C ALA A 273 -18.97 5.77 15.97
N GLU A 274 -20.10 6.30 15.52
CA GLU A 274 -20.18 6.88 14.18
C GLU A 274 -19.53 8.27 14.16
N PRO A 275 -19.01 8.71 12.99
CA PRO A 275 -18.50 10.07 12.86
C PRO A 275 -19.63 11.10 12.94
N LEU A 276 -19.36 12.29 13.45
CA LEU A 276 -20.31 13.40 13.45
C LEU A 276 -20.59 13.88 12.01
N THR A 277 -19.54 14.01 11.22
CA THR A 277 -19.61 14.40 9.81
C THR A 277 -18.33 14.01 9.08
N TRP A 278 -18.38 14.02 7.75
CA TRP A 278 -17.21 13.78 6.90
C TRP A 278 -17.22 14.62 5.63
N THR A 279 -16.08 14.67 5.00
CA THR A 279 -15.91 15.27 3.68
C THR A 279 -15.05 14.39 2.81
N HIS A 280 -15.46 14.22 1.55
CA HIS A 280 -14.73 13.46 0.55
C HIS A 280 -14.55 14.37 -0.68
N ASN A 281 -13.32 14.74 -1.01
CA ASN A 281 -13.01 15.64 -2.12
C ASN A 281 -11.76 15.20 -2.85
N ARG A 282 -11.80 15.33 -4.17
CA ARG A 282 -10.62 15.33 -5.04
C ARG A 282 -10.27 16.77 -5.35
N VAL A 283 -9.03 17.14 -5.11
CA VAL A 283 -8.47 18.46 -5.41
C VAL A 283 -7.57 18.30 -6.62
N GLU A 284 -7.86 19.07 -7.65
CA GLU A 284 -7.11 19.14 -8.91
C GLU A 284 -6.45 20.51 -9.02
N GLY A 285 -5.20 20.54 -9.50
CA GLY A 285 -4.44 21.77 -9.63
C GLY A 285 -2.94 21.50 -9.74
N SER A 286 -2.12 22.40 -9.21
CA SER A 286 -0.66 22.23 -9.19
C SER A 286 -0.21 21.06 -8.30
N THR A 287 -1.04 20.68 -7.33
CA THR A 287 -0.86 19.53 -6.44
C THR A 287 -2.17 18.77 -6.43
N GLU A 288 -2.16 17.54 -6.94
CA GLU A 288 -3.34 16.67 -6.99
C GLU A 288 -3.37 15.75 -5.78
N TYR A 289 -4.53 15.74 -5.09
CA TYR A 289 -4.76 14.81 -3.99
C TYR A 289 -6.24 14.56 -3.73
N THR A 290 -6.54 13.42 -3.15
CA THR A 290 -7.85 13.08 -2.62
C THR A 290 -7.80 13.13 -1.11
N GLN A 291 -8.83 13.71 -0.49
CA GLN A 291 -8.99 13.74 0.96
C GLN A 291 -10.36 13.17 1.35
N LEU A 292 -10.34 12.29 2.34
CA LEU A 292 -11.52 11.81 3.04
C LEU A 292 -11.29 12.04 4.53
N LEU A 293 -11.93 13.09 5.08
CA LEU A 293 -11.70 13.55 6.44
C LEU A 293 -12.99 13.43 7.26
N TYR A 294 -12.84 13.05 8.52
CA TYR A 294 -13.93 12.82 9.46
C TYR A 294 -13.75 13.66 10.74
N ILE A 295 -14.86 14.15 11.25
CA ILE A 295 -14.95 14.73 12.59
C ILE A 295 -15.60 13.67 13.48
N PRO A 296 -14.91 13.19 14.55
CA PRO A 296 -15.51 12.29 15.53
C PRO A 296 -16.74 12.87 16.21
N SER A 297 -17.72 12.03 16.56
CA SER A 297 -18.91 12.46 17.33
C SER A 297 -18.59 12.78 18.79
N GLN A 298 -17.49 12.23 19.31
CA GLN A 298 -17.00 12.49 20.66
C GLN A 298 -15.55 12.93 20.63
N ALA A 299 -15.17 13.82 21.51
CA ALA A 299 -13.77 14.22 21.66
C ALA A 299 -12.94 12.99 22.08
N PRO A 300 -11.84 12.68 21.36
CA PRO A 300 -10.96 11.58 21.77
C PRO A 300 -10.48 11.78 23.21
N HIS A 301 -10.45 10.71 24.01
CA HIS A 301 -9.99 10.76 25.42
C HIS A 301 -8.58 11.31 25.58
N ASP A 302 -7.77 11.19 24.57
CA ASP A 302 -6.38 11.62 24.50
C ASP A 302 -6.17 12.97 23.78
N LEU A 303 -7.24 13.71 23.52
CA LEU A 303 -7.18 15.00 22.84
C LEU A 303 -6.20 15.99 23.50
N TRP A 304 -6.07 15.91 24.82
CA TRP A 304 -5.19 16.76 25.63
C TRP A 304 -3.75 16.26 25.75
N ASN A 305 -3.47 15.02 25.28
CA ASN A 305 -2.12 14.49 25.26
C ASN A 305 -1.33 15.14 24.10
N ARG A 306 -0.28 15.92 24.46
CA ARG A 306 0.56 16.64 23.46
C ARG A 306 1.44 15.70 22.64
N ASP A 307 1.75 14.52 23.17
CA ASP A 307 2.60 13.54 22.49
C ASP A 307 1.83 12.71 21.44
N LYS A 308 0.49 12.85 21.41
CA LYS A 308 -0.31 12.15 20.45
C LYS A 308 -0.40 12.91 19.13
N LYS A 309 -0.10 12.20 18.08
CA LYS A 309 -0.04 12.71 16.71
C LYS A 309 -1.43 12.83 16.08
N ALA A 310 -1.53 13.58 14.99
CA ALA A 310 -2.77 13.74 14.23
C ALA A 310 -3.18 12.43 13.57
N GLY A 311 -4.48 12.11 13.57
CA GLY A 311 -5.00 10.83 13.04
C GLY A 311 -5.22 10.80 11.53
N ILE A 312 -4.35 11.41 10.73
CA ILE A 312 -4.43 11.40 9.27
C ILE A 312 -3.48 10.34 8.71
N LYS A 313 -4.04 9.39 7.97
CA LYS A 313 -3.27 8.40 7.23
C LYS A 313 -2.89 8.96 5.87
N LEU A 314 -1.60 8.89 5.57
CA LEU A 314 -1.06 9.30 4.27
C LEU A 314 -0.89 8.10 3.37
N TYR A 315 -1.40 8.23 2.16
CA TYR A 315 -1.17 7.32 1.05
C TYR A 315 -0.52 8.08 -0.12
N VAL A 316 0.27 7.38 -0.88
CA VAL A 316 0.74 7.82 -2.19
C VAL A 316 0.41 6.73 -3.20
N LYS A 317 -0.47 7.07 -4.16
CA LYS A 317 -0.97 6.10 -5.15
C LYS A 317 -1.53 4.83 -4.49
N ARG A 318 -2.37 5.00 -3.45
CA ARG A 318 -3.02 3.93 -2.66
C ARG A 318 -2.08 3.06 -1.82
N VAL A 319 -0.77 3.34 -1.83
CA VAL A 319 0.19 2.68 -0.94
C VAL A 319 0.31 3.46 0.34
N PHE A 320 0.15 2.78 1.47
CA PHE A 320 0.29 3.39 2.78
C PHE A 320 1.73 3.85 3.03
N ILE A 321 1.87 5.11 3.45
CA ILE A 321 3.16 5.73 3.76
C ILE A 321 3.35 5.85 5.26
N MET A 322 2.41 6.50 5.95
CA MET A 322 2.49 6.71 7.38
C MET A 322 1.13 6.94 8.03
N ASP A 323 1.04 6.57 9.29
CA ASP A 323 -0.01 7.04 10.19
C ASP A 323 0.39 8.42 10.75
N ASP A 324 -0.62 9.13 11.22
CA ASP A 324 -0.41 10.36 12.03
C ASP A 324 0.47 11.41 11.33
N ALA A 325 0.12 11.73 10.07
CA ALA A 325 0.86 12.71 9.27
C ALA A 325 0.70 14.13 9.83
N GLU A 326 1.49 14.48 10.84
CA GLU A 326 1.49 15.81 11.49
C GLU A 326 1.72 16.96 10.51
N ALA A 327 2.48 16.71 9.46
CA ALA A 327 2.76 17.68 8.43
C ALA A 327 1.50 18.09 7.65
N LEU A 328 0.45 17.25 7.63
CA LEU A 328 -0.77 17.47 6.85
C LEU A 328 -1.92 18.10 7.65
N MET A 329 -1.80 18.22 8.97
CA MET A 329 -2.87 18.81 9.82
C MET A 329 -2.24 19.57 10.98
N PRO A 330 -2.71 20.81 11.28
CA PRO A 330 -2.22 21.53 12.46
C PRO A 330 -2.66 20.85 13.76
N SER A 331 -1.85 20.99 14.80
CA SER A 331 -2.03 20.30 16.08
C SER A 331 -3.36 20.58 16.78
N TYR A 332 -3.98 21.75 16.55
CA TYR A 332 -5.30 22.08 17.09
C TYR A 332 -6.46 21.32 16.41
N LEU A 333 -6.23 20.71 15.25
CA LEU A 333 -7.16 19.82 14.55
C LEU A 333 -6.79 18.35 14.67
N ARG A 334 -5.94 17.95 15.61
CA ARG A 334 -5.47 16.56 15.76
C ARG A 334 -6.56 15.52 16.03
N PHE A 335 -7.76 15.96 16.41
CA PHE A 335 -8.92 15.08 16.58
C PHE A 335 -9.50 14.58 15.25
N VAL A 336 -9.19 15.25 14.12
CA VAL A 336 -9.65 14.85 12.80
C VAL A 336 -9.02 13.50 12.44
N LYS A 337 -9.83 12.60 11.93
CA LYS A 337 -9.41 11.31 11.39
C LYS A 337 -9.61 11.30 9.88
N GLY A 338 -8.85 10.49 9.18
CA GLY A 338 -9.06 10.39 7.75
C GLY A 338 -7.87 9.94 6.95
N VAL A 339 -8.00 10.09 5.65
CA VAL A 339 -7.04 9.69 4.65
C VAL A 339 -6.76 10.86 3.71
N VAL A 340 -5.49 11.03 3.39
CA VAL A 340 -5.01 11.85 2.27
C VAL A 340 -4.23 10.95 1.34
N ASP A 341 -4.55 10.97 0.05
CA ASP A 341 -3.86 10.20 -0.99
C ASP A 341 -3.44 11.16 -2.11
N SER A 342 -2.14 11.25 -2.37
CA SER A 342 -1.57 12.12 -3.40
C SER A 342 -0.63 11.35 -4.33
N ALA A 343 -0.70 11.65 -5.63
CA ALA A 343 0.18 11.04 -6.62
C ALA A 343 1.59 11.66 -6.62
N ASP A 344 1.73 12.91 -6.20
CA ASP A 344 2.90 13.76 -6.51
C ASP A 344 3.70 14.20 -5.28
N LEU A 345 3.41 13.65 -4.08
CA LEU A 345 4.15 14.04 -2.89
C LEU A 345 5.63 13.64 -2.97
N PRO A 346 6.55 14.57 -2.72
CA PRO A 346 7.96 14.28 -2.63
C PRO A 346 8.24 13.48 -1.35
N LEU A 347 8.40 12.18 -1.52
CA LEU A 347 8.82 11.28 -0.45
C LEU A 347 10.34 11.15 -0.46
N ASN A 348 10.92 10.88 0.71
CA ASN A 348 12.29 10.39 0.78
C ASN A 348 12.40 8.99 0.14
N VAL A 349 13.61 8.52 -0.06
CA VAL A 349 13.87 7.23 -0.74
C VAL A 349 13.22 6.05 -0.02
N SER A 350 13.16 6.07 1.33
CA SER A 350 12.48 5.04 2.14
C SER A 350 10.96 5.17 2.18
N ARG A 351 10.41 6.29 1.72
CA ARG A 351 8.98 6.63 1.80
C ARG A 351 8.42 6.60 3.23
N GLU A 352 9.25 6.83 4.23
CA GLU A 352 8.85 6.86 5.64
C GLU A 352 8.74 8.28 6.20
N LEU A 353 9.28 9.25 5.50
CA LEU A 353 9.30 10.63 5.92
C LEU A 353 8.79 11.54 4.80
N LEU A 354 7.91 12.46 5.17
CA LEU A 354 7.54 13.57 4.32
C LEU A 354 8.65 14.64 4.38
N GLN A 355 9.12 15.04 3.21
CA GLN A 355 9.97 16.23 3.13
C GLN A 355 9.07 17.47 3.11
N GLU A 356 9.42 18.48 3.91
CA GLU A 356 8.75 19.78 3.81
C GLU A 356 8.89 20.31 2.39
N SER A 357 7.76 20.47 1.71
CA SER A 357 7.68 20.97 0.34
C SER A 357 6.51 21.93 0.19
N ARG A 358 6.44 22.59 -0.95
CA ARG A 358 5.28 23.44 -1.30
C ARG A 358 4.01 22.60 -1.38
N ASP A 359 4.09 21.36 -1.87
CA ASP A 359 2.95 20.46 -2.02
C ASP A 359 2.40 20.01 -0.67
N VAL A 360 3.27 19.64 0.27
CA VAL A 360 2.88 19.32 1.65
C VAL A 360 2.17 20.49 2.34
N LYS A 361 2.70 21.72 2.15
CA LYS A 361 2.07 22.94 2.69
C LYS A 361 0.70 23.20 2.05
N ALA A 362 0.60 23.06 0.73
CA ALA A 362 -0.65 23.26 0.01
C ALA A 362 -1.73 22.26 0.45
N ILE A 363 -1.38 20.97 0.61
CA ILE A 363 -2.28 19.93 1.11
C ILE A 363 -2.71 20.27 2.54
N ARG A 364 -1.78 20.64 3.42
CA ARG A 364 -2.09 21.04 4.81
C ARG A 364 -3.08 22.19 4.87
N GLU A 365 -2.85 23.25 4.10
CA GLU A 365 -3.73 24.41 4.02
C GLU A 365 -5.11 24.04 3.49
N GLY A 366 -5.17 23.21 2.44
CA GLY A 366 -6.41 22.71 1.86
C GLY A 366 -7.22 21.86 2.82
N CYS A 367 -6.58 20.89 3.51
CA CYS A 367 -7.22 20.07 4.54
C CYS A 367 -7.72 20.93 5.70
N THR A 368 -6.89 21.86 6.20
CA THR A 368 -7.25 22.76 7.29
C THR A 368 -8.47 23.61 6.94
N LYS A 369 -8.44 24.27 5.78
CA LYS A 369 -9.56 25.11 5.31
C LYS A 369 -10.85 24.30 5.19
N ARG A 370 -10.75 23.06 4.69
CA ARG A 370 -11.92 22.20 4.52
C ARG A 370 -12.52 21.79 5.86
N VAL A 371 -11.68 21.42 6.85
CA VAL A 371 -12.16 21.06 8.19
C VAL A 371 -12.80 22.24 8.88
N LEU A 372 -12.20 23.43 8.80
CA LEU A 372 -12.79 24.65 9.38
C LEU A 372 -14.15 24.97 8.75
N SER A 373 -14.29 24.86 7.42
CA SER A 373 -15.58 25.01 6.74
C SER A 373 -16.63 24.00 7.22
N MET A 374 -16.24 22.74 7.45
CA MET A 374 -17.16 21.73 7.99
C MET A 374 -17.64 22.09 9.40
N LEU A 375 -16.76 22.63 10.25
CA LEU A 375 -17.11 23.07 11.61
C LEU A 375 -18.04 24.30 11.59
N GLU A 376 -17.78 25.25 10.69
CA GLU A 376 -18.66 26.40 10.49
C GLU A 376 -20.06 26.00 10.02
N ASP A 377 -20.15 25.03 9.10
CA ASP A 377 -21.43 24.52 8.61
C ASP A 377 -22.20 23.80 9.73
N LEU A 378 -21.52 23.01 10.56
CA LEU A 378 -22.11 22.38 11.74
C LEU A 378 -22.62 23.41 12.75
N ALA A 379 -21.88 24.49 13.01
CA ALA A 379 -22.28 25.56 13.93
C ALA A 379 -23.55 26.25 13.43
N LYS A 380 -23.65 26.55 12.14
CA LYS A 380 -24.84 27.19 11.55
C LYS A 380 -26.10 26.32 11.64
N HIS A 381 -25.95 24.99 11.48
CA HIS A 381 -27.09 24.06 11.59
C HIS A 381 -27.56 23.84 13.04
N ASN A 382 -26.70 24.14 14.03
CA ASN A 382 -27.00 24.02 15.45
C ASN A 382 -27.42 25.34 16.11
N GLU A 383 -27.36 26.48 15.40
CA GLU A 383 -28.01 27.68 15.85
C GLU A 383 -29.53 27.47 15.74
N ALA A 384 -30.20 27.29 16.87
CA ALA A 384 -31.65 27.30 16.94
C ALA A 384 -32.17 28.59 16.28
N PRO A 385 -33.31 28.57 15.57
CA PRO A 385 -33.84 29.80 15.02
C PRO A 385 -33.92 30.81 16.13
N ALA A 386 -33.26 31.99 15.95
CA ALA A 386 -33.33 33.09 16.87
C ALA A 386 -34.82 33.32 17.20
N ALA A 387 -35.16 33.27 18.48
CA ALA A 387 -36.49 33.60 18.94
C ALA A 387 -36.84 34.95 18.35
N SER A 388 -37.82 34.98 17.45
CA SER A 388 -38.40 36.23 16.95
C SER A 388 -38.94 36.96 18.18
N GLU A 389 -38.32 38.08 18.55
CA GLU A 389 -38.90 39.07 19.45
C GLU A 389 -40.07 39.73 18.75
N ASP A 390 -41.17 39.01 18.63
CA ASP A 390 -42.48 39.62 18.40
C ASP A 390 -43.46 39.01 19.40
N GLY A 391 -43.65 39.80 20.47
CA GLY A 391 -44.60 39.51 21.51
C GLY A 391 -46.05 39.52 20.98
N VAL A 392 -46.61 38.33 20.75
CA VAL A 392 -48.06 38.17 20.77
C VAL A 392 -48.32 36.96 21.68
N THR A 393 -48.76 37.28 22.89
CA THR A 393 -49.36 36.33 23.83
C THR A 393 -50.72 35.93 23.31
N ASP A 394 -50.83 34.83 22.57
CA ASP A 394 -52.09 34.15 22.39
C ASP A 394 -52.26 33.16 23.55
N VAL A 395 -53.24 33.53 24.41
CA VAL A 395 -53.75 32.70 25.50
C VAL A 395 -54.48 31.52 24.88
N VAL A 396 -53.86 30.39 24.82
CA VAL A 396 -54.55 29.13 24.47
C VAL A 396 -55.33 28.65 25.69
N SER A 397 -56.65 28.63 25.54
CA SER A 397 -57.60 28.20 26.57
C SER A 397 -57.42 26.70 26.92
N GLU A 398 -57.65 26.35 28.20
CA GLU A 398 -57.50 24.99 28.75
C GLU A 398 -58.45 23.95 28.14
N GLU A 399 -59.27 24.28 27.15
CA GLU A 399 -60.28 23.34 26.59
C GLU A 399 -59.76 22.46 25.45
N ASP A 400 -58.58 22.70 24.90
CA ASP A 400 -58.03 21.90 23.79
C ASP A 400 -57.09 20.75 24.22
N LYS A 401 -56.96 20.47 25.52
CA LYS A 401 -56.15 19.35 26.06
C LYS A 401 -56.90 18.04 26.29
N ALA A 402 -58.16 17.90 25.83
CA ALA A 402 -58.98 16.73 26.02
C ALA A 402 -59.62 16.25 24.73
N LYS A 403 -58.88 16.04 23.66
CA LYS A 403 -59.28 15.20 22.54
C LYS A 403 -58.11 14.44 21.94
#